data_4d0b5c5de4063e1ae3516ff2c739c46f
#
_entry.id   4d0b5c5de4063e1ae3516ff2c739c46f
#
_cell.length_a   1.000
_cell.length_b   1.000
_cell.length_c   1.000
_cell.angle_alpha   90.00
_cell.angle_beta   90.00
_cell.angle_gamma   90.00
#
_symmetry.space_group_name_H-M   'P 1'
#
loop_
_entity.id
_entity.type
_entity.pdbx_description
1 polymer ?
#
loop_
_entity_poly.entity_id
_entity_poly.type
_entity_poly.pdbx_seq_one_letter_code
_entity_poly.pdbx_strand_id
1 'polypeptide(L)'
;MSRWIAALVLGLGFGVVAGAAEPIKLDLSLFKLTPAAKIPDELLKNENDTISFYAAGSAASKLTVPADGDYVIVVEASCTAALKENAKFTLKVGDTVVKEKFELTGEDQKEYKFDAKLTKGETTLSITYTNDAYKENEYDRNLFIHAVRVEKK
;
A
#
# COMPACT_ATOMS: atom_id res chain seq x y z
N MET A 1 -19.26 -54.60 48.57
CA MET A 1 -19.31 -54.49 47.08
C MET A 1 -19.30 -53.00 46.71
N SER A 2 -18.12 -52.52 46.35
CA SER A 2 -17.93 -51.10 45.96
C SER A 2 -17.92 -51.01 44.44
N ARG A 3 -18.85 -50.29 43.84
CA ARG A 3 -18.87 -49.98 42.42
C ARG A 3 -18.27 -48.58 42.22
N TRP A 4 -17.09 -48.58 41.60
CA TRP A 4 -16.44 -47.36 41.16
C TRP A 4 -16.99 -46.95 39.79
N ILE A 5 -17.62 -45.79 39.73
CA ILE A 5 -18.06 -45.20 38.46
C ILE A 5 -16.94 -44.25 38.03
N ALA A 6 -16.26 -44.64 36.96
CA ALA A 6 -15.29 -43.77 36.30
C ALA A 6 -16.03 -42.72 35.44
N ALA A 7 -15.95 -41.44 35.81
CA ALA A 7 -16.48 -40.35 35.01
C ALA A 7 -15.43 -40.04 33.89
N LEU A 8 -15.85 -40.29 32.64
CA LEU A 8 -15.10 -39.94 31.46
C LEU A 8 -15.34 -38.44 31.18
N VAL A 9 -14.35 -37.59 31.45
CA VAL A 9 -14.41 -36.16 31.07
C VAL A 9 -13.98 -36.08 29.61
N LEU A 10 -14.93 -35.91 28.69
CA LEU A 10 -14.65 -35.52 27.30
C LEU A 10 -14.27 -34.04 27.32
N GLY A 11 -12.97 -33.77 27.18
CA GLY A 11 -12.47 -32.43 26.90
C GLY A 11 -12.81 -32.03 25.45
N LEU A 12 -13.84 -31.19 25.29
CA LEU A 12 -14.10 -30.50 24.04
C LEU A 12 -12.98 -29.46 23.83
N GLY A 13 -11.97 -29.83 23.07
CA GLY A 13 -10.97 -28.90 22.58
C GLY A 13 -11.65 -27.94 21.61
N PHE A 14 -11.96 -26.71 22.07
CA PHE A 14 -12.25 -25.61 21.17
C PHE A 14 -10.98 -25.25 20.39
N GLY A 15 -10.85 -25.80 19.20
CA GLY A 15 -9.86 -25.34 18.25
C GLY A 15 -10.21 -23.89 17.88
N VAL A 16 -9.44 -22.92 18.41
CA VAL A 16 -9.48 -21.54 17.93
C VAL A 16 -8.96 -21.60 16.51
N VAL A 17 -9.84 -21.54 15.52
CA VAL A 17 -9.48 -21.28 14.15
C VAL A 17 -8.98 -19.83 14.15
N ALA A 18 -7.66 -19.64 14.10
CA ALA A 18 -7.07 -18.33 13.87
C ALA A 18 -7.52 -17.87 12.48
N GLY A 19 -8.58 -17.08 12.42
CA GLY A 19 -9.01 -16.42 11.19
C GLY A 19 -7.88 -15.54 10.69
N ALA A 20 -7.66 -15.49 9.36
CA ALA A 20 -6.72 -14.57 8.76
C ALA A 20 -7.05 -13.14 9.23
N ALA A 21 -6.02 -12.35 9.61
CA ALA A 21 -6.21 -10.97 10.04
C ALA A 21 -6.79 -10.16 8.88
N GLU A 22 -7.78 -9.29 9.18
CA GLU A 22 -8.36 -8.40 8.18
C GLU A 22 -7.30 -7.46 7.61
N PRO A 23 -7.31 -7.19 6.30
CA PRO A 23 -6.41 -6.23 5.68
C PRO A 23 -6.60 -4.82 6.26
N ILE A 24 -5.49 -4.11 6.48
CA ILE A 24 -5.51 -2.70 6.83
C ILE A 24 -5.66 -1.90 5.53
N LYS A 25 -6.87 -1.40 5.26
CA LYS A 25 -7.14 -0.54 4.11
C LYS A 25 -6.82 0.90 4.48
N LEU A 26 -6.00 1.57 3.68
CA LEU A 26 -5.69 2.98 3.86
C LEU A 26 -6.70 3.83 3.10
N ASP A 27 -7.28 4.81 3.80
CA ASP A 27 -8.16 5.80 3.19
C ASP A 27 -7.32 6.79 2.38
N LEU A 28 -7.48 6.77 1.06
CA LEU A 28 -6.69 7.62 0.17
C LEU A 28 -6.95 9.11 0.41
N SER A 29 -8.13 9.49 0.92
CA SER A 29 -8.46 10.88 1.24
C SER A 29 -7.59 11.46 2.36
N LEU A 30 -6.97 10.61 3.18
CA LEU A 30 -6.11 11.00 4.30
C LEU A 30 -4.63 11.13 3.91
N PHE A 31 -4.28 10.82 2.67
CA PHE A 31 -2.90 10.99 2.20
C PHE A 31 -2.57 12.47 2.01
N LYS A 32 -1.51 12.92 2.67
CA LYS A 32 -0.93 14.24 2.45
C LYS A 32 -0.07 14.22 1.19
N LEU A 33 -0.40 15.08 0.25
CA LEU A 33 0.34 15.25 -1.00
C LEU A 33 1.44 16.31 -0.82
N THR A 34 2.62 16.03 -1.35
CA THR A 34 3.75 16.95 -1.30
C THR A 34 4.45 16.94 -2.67
N PRO A 35 4.39 18.03 -3.44
CA PRO A 35 5.10 18.13 -4.72
C PRO A 35 6.62 18.14 -4.53
N ALA A 36 7.35 17.57 -5.50
CA ALA A 36 8.82 17.54 -5.47
C ALA A 36 9.45 18.91 -5.72
N ALA A 37 8.71 19.81 -6.39
CA ALA A 37 9.12 21.17 -6.68
C ALA A 37 7.93 22.12 -6.51
N LYS A 38 8.16 23.41 -6.60
CA LYS A 38 7.07 24.40 -6.60
C LYS A 38 6.33 24.30 -7.95
N ILE A 39 5.19 23.62 -7.91
CA ILE A 39 4.29 23.41 -9.05
C ILE A 39 2.88 23.87 -8.67
N PRO A 40 1.98 24.10 -9.64
CA PRO A 40 0.57 24.32 -9.34
C PRO A 40 -0.02 23.17 -8.53
N ASP A 41 -0.81 23.49 -7.51
CA ASP A 41 -1.45 22.50 -6.61
C ASP A 41 -2.36 21.51 -7.36
N GLU A 42 -2.79 21.87 -8.56
CA GLU A 42 -3.65 21.07 -9.42
C GLU A 42 -2.96 19.84 -10.02
N LEU A 43 -1.63 19.74 -9.97
CA LEU A 43 -0.86 18.63 -10.55
C LEU A 43 -0.69 17.43 -9.62
N LEU A 44 -1.01 17.57 -8.34
CA LEU A 44 -1.17 16.46 -7.41
C LEU A 44 -2.58 16.53 -6.83
N LYS A 45 -3.40 15.51 -7.07
CA LYS A 45 -4.81 15.50 -6.65
C LYS A 45 -5.14 14.26 -5.84
N ASN A 46 -6.06 14.42 -4.93
CA ASN A 46 -6.68 13.37 -4.17
C ASN A 46 -8.20 13.52 -4.30
N GLU A 47 -8.75 12.92 -5.33
CA GLU A 47 -10.15 13.07 -5.73
C GLU A 47 -10.73 11.71 -6.15
N ASN A 48 -12.02 11.48 -5.88
CA ASN A 48 -12.75 10.29 -6.33
C ASN A 48 -12.05 8.96 -5.97
N ASP A 49 -11.59 8.85 -4.75
CA ASP A 49 -10.85 7.67 -4.25
C ASP A 49 -9.61 7.31 -5.08
N THR A 50 -8.98 8.32 -5.68
CA THR A 50 -7.75 8.16 -6.47
C THR A 50 -6.75 9.26 -6.13
N ILE A 51 -5.49 8.89 -5.92
CA ILE A 51 -4.39 9.86 -5.87
C ILE A 51 -3.80 9.94 -7.28
N SER A 52 -3.84 11.13 -7.85
CA SER A 52 -3.33 11.41 -9.19
C SER A 52 -2.08 12.26 -9.12
N PHE A 53 -0.99 11.76 -9.69
CA PHE A 53 0.26 12.46 -9.86
C PHE A 53 0.41 12.86 -11.33
N TYR A 54 0.15 14.11 -11.65
CA TYR A 54 0.44 14.75 -12.94
C TYR A 54 1.82 15.41 -12.95
N ALA A 55 2.55 15.33 -11.86
CA ALA A 55 3.93 15.76 -11.70
C ALA A 55 4.60 14.96 -10.59
N ALA A 56 5.93 15.02 -10.52
CA ALA A 56 6.69 14.35 -9.47
C ALA A 56 6.31 14.88 -8.08
N GLY A 57 6.18 13.98 -7.14
CA GLY A 57 5.80 14.30 -5.76
C GLY A 57 5.59 13.04 -4.92
N SER A 58 5.12 13.22 -3.71
CA SER A 58 4.84 12.12 -2.79
C SER A 58 3.46 12.23 -2.16
N ALA A 59 2.91 11.08 -1.81
CA ALA A 59 1.72 10.94 -1.01
C ALA A 59 2.05 10.12 0.23
N ALA A 60 1.68 10.58 1.41
CA ALA A 60 2.00 9.93 2.67
C ALA A 60 0.80 9.90 3.62
N SER A 61 0.58 8.77 4.28
CA SER A 61 -0.46 8.59 5.27
C SER A 61 0.05 7.81 6.48
N LYS A 62 -0.62 8.01 7.61
CA LYS A 62 -0.39 7.20 8.81
C LYS A 62 -0.77 5.75 8.56
N LEU A 63 0.04 4.85 9.09
CA LEU A 63 -0.20 3.41 9.14
C LEU A 63 -0.06 2.94 10.58
N THR A 64 -1.11 2.32 11.13
CA THR A 64 -1.05 1.66 12.43
C THR A 64 -0.87 0.17 12.22
N VAL A 65 0.29 -0.36 12.60
CA VAL A 65 0.63 -1.78 12.51
C VAL A 65 0.23 -2.47 13.81
N PRO A 66 -0.67 -3.48 13.79
CA PRO A 66 -1.21 -4.08 15.02
C PRO A 66 -0.23 -5.01 15.74
N ALA A 67 0.72 -5.60 15.05
CA ALA A 67 1.72 -6.53 15.60
C ALA A 67 2.96 -6.58 14.72
N ASP A 68 4.10 -6.95 15.31
CA ASP A 68 5.31 -7.26 14.54
C ASP A 68 5.06 -8.42 13.58
N GLY A 69 5.71 -8.43 12.44
CA GLY A 69 5.66 -9.57 11.55
C GLY A 69 5.92 -9.25 10.08
N ASP A 70 5.65 -10.27 9.27
CA ASP A 70 5.76 -10.18 7.82
C ASP A 70 4.40 -9.78 7.23
N TYR A 71 4.44 -8.84 6.33
CA TYR A 71 3.27 -8.25 5.66
C TYR A 71 3.48 -8.18 4.17
N VAL A 72 2.38 -8.04 3.45
CA VAL A 72 2.36 -7.66 2.04
C VAL A 72 1.68 -6.30 1.93
N ILE A 73 2.35 -5.34 1.33
CA ILE A 73 1.75 -4.06 0.96
C ILE A 73 1.26 -4.20 -0.47
N VAL A 74 -0.04 -3.98 -0.68
CA VAL A 74 -0.67 -4.04 -1.99
C VAL A 74 -1.02 -2.64 -2.43
N VAL A 75 -0.47 -2.23 -3.56
CA VAL A 75 -0.75 -0.95 -4.21
C VAL A 75 -1.47 -1.24 -5.52
N GLU A 76 -2.69 -0.77 -5.65
CA GLU A 76 -3.42 -0.81 -6.91
C GLU A 76 -3.17 0.49 -7.66
N ALA A 77 -2.59 0.39 -8.85
CA ALA A 77 -2.13 1.55 -9.61
C ALA A 77 -2.30 1.37 -11.11
N SER A 78 -2.40 2.51 -11.79
CA SER A 78 -2.32 2.63 -13.25
C SER A 78 -1.44 3.81 -13.63
N CYS A 79 -1.10 3.95 -14.90
CA CYS A 79 -0.30 5.08 -15.37
C CYS A 79 -0.59 5.41 -16.82
N THR A 80 -0.08 6.55 -17.28
CA THR A 80 0.19 6.81 -18.69
C THR A 80 1.68 6.68 -18.95
N ALA A 81 2.05 6.01 -20.05
CA ALA A 81 3.46 5.84 -20.42
C ALA A 81 3.95 7.01 -21.28
N ALA A 82 5.24 7.29 -21.19
CA ALA A 82 5.92 8.23 -22.09
C ALA A 82 7.37 7.82 -22.30
N LEU A 83 7.93 8.14 -23.46
CA LEU A 83 9.34 7.86 -23.78
C LEU A 83 9.72 6.37 -23.62
N LYS A 84 8.78 5.47 -23.91
CA LYS A 84 8.91 4.00 -23.76
C LYS A 84 9.12 3.51 -22.32
N GLU A 85 8.73 4.31 -21.33
CA GLU A 85 8.76 3.96 -19.91
C GLU A 85 7.39 4.16 -19.28
N ASN A 86 7.03 3.28 -18.37
CA ASN A 86 5.88 3.44 -17.47
C ASN A 86 6.24 4.30 -16.26
N ALA A 87 5.24 4.69 -15.47
CA ALA A 87 5.48 5.40 -14.23
C ALA A 87 6.28 4.55 -13.25
N LYS A 88 7.16 5.21 -12.48
CA LYS A 88 7.98 4.60 -11.42
C LYS A 88 7.67 5.27 -10.09
N PHE A 89 7.53 4.47 -9.04
CA PHE A 89 7.40 5.00 -7.69
C PHE A 89 8.33 4.29 -6.70
N THR A 90 8.65 4.99 -5.62
CA THR A 90 9.32 4.44 -4.45
C THR A 90 8.32 4.29 -3.33
N LEU A 91 8.26 3.10 -2.72
CA LEU A 91 7.41 2.78 -1.57
C LEU A 91 8.26 2.72 -0.30
N LYS A 92 7.85 3.46 0.73
CA LYS A 92 8.52 3.47 2.05
C LYS A 92 7.53 3.25 3.17
N VAL A 93 8.00 2.64 4.25
CA VAL A 93 7.32 2.60 5.55
C VAL A 93 8.29 3.14 6.60
N GLY A 94 7.92 4.28 7.21
CA GLY A 94 8.86 5.05 8.01
C GLY A 94 10.08 5.44 7.18
N ASP A 95 11.27 5.18 7.69
CA ASP A 95 12.53 5.43 6.98
C ASP A 95 12.98 4.26 6.10
N THR A 96 12.28 3.12 6.16
CA THR A 96 12.63 1.92 5.42
C THR A 96 12.08 1.97 4.00
N VAL A 97 12.95 1.83 3.01
CA VAL A 97 12.57 1.65 1.61
C VAL A 97 12.11 0.21 1.41
N VAL A 98 10.83 0.03 1.13
CA VAL A 98 10.25 -1.29 0.80
C VAL A 98 10.54 -1.65 -0.65
N LYS A 99 10.37 -0.68 -1.55
CA LYS A 99 10.69 -0.84 -2.98
C LYS A 99 11.13 0.49 -3.58
N GLU A 100 12.30 0.49 -4.18
CA GLU A 100 12.85 1.68 -4.83
C GLU A 100 12.54 1.67 -6.33
N LYS A 101 12.08 2.81 -6.85
CA LYS A 101 11.87 3.08 -8.29
C LYS A 101 11.20 1.93 -9.05
N PHE A 102 10.17 1.35 -8.44
CA PHE A 102 9.40 0.28 -9.08
C PHE A 102 8.67 0.82 -10.30
N GLU A 103 8.90 0.23 -11.46
CA GLU A 103 8.21 0.56 -12.71
C GLU A 103 6.94 -0.29 -12.86
N LEU A 104 5.79 0.33 -13.14
CA LEU A 104 4.56 -0.37 -13.44
C LEU A 104 4.74 -1.24 -14.70
N THR A 105 4.12 -2.42 -14.73
CA THR A 105 4.27 -3.38 -15.85
C THR A 105 3.38 -3.07 -17.05
N GLY A 106 2.66 -1.95 -17.03
CA GLY A 106 1.76 -1.47 -18.08
C GLY A 106 0.93 -0.31 -17.61
N GLU A 107 0.09 0.23 -18.49
CA GLU A 107 -0.78 1.38 -18.20
C GLU A 107 -2.05 1.00 -17.46
N ASP A 108 -2.51 -0.26 -17.63
CA ASP A 108 -3.75 -0.74 -17.02
C ASP A 108 -3.69 -0.78 -15.49
N GLN A 109 -4.83 -0.57 -14.86
CA GLN A 109 -4.99 -0.71 -13.41
C GLN A 109 -4.73 -2.14 -12.95
N LYS A 110 -3.74 -2.30 -12.06
CA LYS A 110 -3.29 -3.60 -11.52
C LYS A 110 -2.88 -3.47 -10.07
N GLU A 111 -2.94 -4.60 -9.36
CA GLU A 111 -2.35 -4.74 -8.04
C GLU A 111 -0.87 -5.11 -8.13
N TYR A 112 -0.06 -4.39 -7.36
CA TYR A 112 1.37 -4.65 -7.16
C TYR A 112 1.60 -4.98 -5.71
N LYS A 113 2.33 -6.08 -5.45
CA LYS A 113 2.53 -6.64 -4.10
C LYS A 113 3.98 -6.53 -3.69
N PHE A 114 4.20 -6.02 -2.48
CA PHE A 114 5.53 -5.80 -1.93
C PHE A 114 5.63 -6.40 -0.54
N ASP A 115 6.58 -7.29 -0.33
CA ASP A 115 6.87 -7.87 0.98
C ASP A 115 7.53 -6.83 1.88
N ALA A 116 7.08 -6.76 3.12
CA ALA A 116 7.62 -5.86 4.12
C ALA A 116 7.62 -6.51 5.51
N LYS A 117 8.69 -6.30 6.26
CA LYS A 117 8.73 -6.62 7.68
C LYS A 117 8.37 -5.36 8.46
N LEU A 118 7.26 -5.41 9.20
CA LEU A 118 6.74 -4.26 9.93
C LEU A 118 6.77 -4.50 11.43
N THR A 119 6.99 -3.41 12.18
CA THR A 119 6.98 -3.38 13.64
C THR A 119 5.67 -2.78 14.13
N LYS A 120 5.10 -3.32 15.20
CA LYS A 120 3.90 -2.81 15.86
C LYS A 120 4.05 -1.32 16.19
N GLY A 121 3.00 -0.56 15.94
CA GLY A 121 2.90 0.85 16.30
C GLY A 121 2.48 1.74 15.14
N GLU A 122 2.48 3.04 15.38
CA GLU A 122 2.21 4.04 14.35
C GLU A 122 3.47 4.32 13.53
N THR A 123 3.30 4.37 12.22
CA THR A 123 4.34 4.75 11.27
C THR A 123 3.69 5.50 10.09
N THR A 124 4.48 5.82 9.08
CA THR A 124 4.00 6.48 7.86
C THR A 124 4.28 5.60 6.65
N LEU A 125 3.27 5.34 5.84
CA LEU A 125 3.46 4.76 4.51
C LEU A 125 3.51 5.91 3.50
N SER A 126 4.49 5.90 2.61
CA SER A 126 4.65 6.90 1.56
C SER A 126 4.93 6.29 0.19
N ILE A 127 4.34 6.91 -0.82
CA ILE A 127 4.54 6.61 -2.24
C ILE A 127 5.09 7.86 -2.89
N THR A 128 6.26 7.77 -3.53
CA THR A 128 6.90 8.88 -4.21
C THR A 128 7.00 8.59 -5.70
N TYR A 129 6.34 9.39 -6.53
CA TYR A 129 6.43 9.35 -7.98
C TYR A 129 7.72 10.01 -8.45
N THR A 130 8.55 9.31 -9.22
CA THR A 130 9.95 9.68 -9.41
C THR A 130 10.38 9.99 -10.85
N ASN A 131 9.60 9.57 -11.85
CA ASN A 131 10.00 9.68 -13.25
C ASN A 131 8.98 10.43 -14.12
N ASP A 132 8.44 11.51 -13.58
CA ASP A 132 7.57 12.40 -14.36
C ASP A 132 8.23 12.84 -15.67
N ALA A 133 7.45 12.88 -16.75
CA ALA A 133 7.89 13.35 -18.05
C ALA A 133 6.71 13.98 -18.80
N TYR A 134 6.85 15.26 -19.10
CA TYR A 134 5.85 16.03 -19.80
C TYR A 134 6.45 16.85 -20.94
N LYS A 135 5.80 16.84 -22.09
CA LYS A 135 6.03 17.79 -23.16
C LYS A 135 4.72 18.09 -23.88
N GLU A 136 4.34 19.36 -23.89
CA GLU A 136 3.09 19.82 -24.46
C GLU A 136 2.86 19.27 -25.87
N ASN A 137 1.67 18.71 -26.11
CA ASN A 137 1.23 18.08 -27.35
C ASN A 137 2.09 16.89 -27.86
N GLU A 138 3.01 16.34 -27.05
CA GLU A 138 3.84 15.21 -27.44
C GLU A 138 3.66 14.01 -26.49
N TYR A 139 3.88 14.19 -25.18
CA TYR A 139 3.79 13.11 -24.20
C TYR A 139 3.53 13.64 -22.78
N ASP A 140 2.90 12.78 -21.99
CA ASP A 140 2.59 13.05 -20.59
C ASP A 140 2.56 11.73 -19.82
N ARG A 141 3.52 11.54 -18.89
CA ARG A 141 3.56 10.38 -18.01
C ARG A 141 2.97 10.75 -16.66
N ASN A 142 1.97 9.99 -16.23
CA ASN A 142 1.28 10.20 -14.97
C ASN A 142 1.19 8.90 -14.17
N LEU A 143 1.03 9.02 -12.85
CA LEU A 143 0.79 7.89 -11.96
C LEU A 143 -0.54 8.07 -11.23
N PHE A 144 -1.33 7.01 -11.17
CA PHE A 144 -2.61 6.98 -10.45
C PHE A 144 -2.62 5.84 -9.43
N ILE A 145 -2.93 6.16 -8.17
CA ILE A 145 -3.06 5.17 -7.09
C ILE A 145 -4.55 5.04 -6.77
N HIS A 146 -5.08 3.84 -6.90
CA HIS A 146 -6.51 3.54 -6.73
C HIS A 146 -6.83 2.87 -5.40
N ALA A 147 -5.88 2.15 -4.81
CA ALA A 147 -6.01 1.55 -3.48
C ALA A 147 -4.64 1.27 -2.87
N VAL A 148 -4.57 1.31 -1.55
CA VAL A 148 -3.43 0.85 -0.76
C VAL A 148 -3.96 0.05 0.41
N ARG A 149 -3.46 -1.18 0.60
CA ARG A 149 -3.78 -2.01 1.76
C ARG A 149 -2.56 -2.78 2.24
N VAL A 150 -2.58 -3.15 3.50
CA VAL A 150 -1.51 -3.92 4.15
C VAL A 150 -2.11 -5.20 4.70
N GLU A 151 -1.60 -6.33 4.25
CA GLU A 151 -2.06 -7.68 4.60
C GLU A 151 -1.00 -8.38 5.44
N LYS A 152 -1.38 -8.96 6.58
CA LYS A 152 -0.46 -9.79 7.37
C LYS A 152 -0.33 -11.17 6.72
N LYS A 153 0.91 -11.65 6.60
CA LYS A 153 1.20 -13.02 6.15
C LYS A 153 0.90 -14.06 7.21
#